data_de5b7df0a6183b45330dbdd7d8b5ef10
#
_entry.id   de5b7df0a6183b45330dbdd7d8b5ef10
#
_cell.length_a   1.000
_cell.length_b   1.000
_cell.length_c   1.000
_cell.angle_alpha   90.00
_cell.angle_beta   90.00
_cell.angle_gamma   90.00
#
_symmetry.space_group_name_H-M   'P 1'
#
loop_
_entity.id
_entity.type
_entity.pdbx_description
1 polymer ?
#
loop_
_entity_poly.entity_id
_entity_poly.type
_entity_poly.pdbx_seq_one_letter_code
_entity_poly.pdbx_strand_id
1 'polypeptide(L)'
;MTANFDAAKSAALAVTMLDWKEFGREYVAEMVLMSKTLASSLEEYDIPIFFGALGHTQSHQFAVLAEEYGGGQQASKLLRKSGFLTCGIGLPVKELEKDLNGLRFGTPELVRWGMKAKHSTKLAELVAKALKGDNVSDQVSKWRRTFNKIHFVN
;
A
#
# COMPACT_ATOMS: atom_id res chain seq x y z
N MET A 1 -11.75 -25.16 6.14
CA MET A 1 -12.07 -26.36 5.34
C MET A 1 -12.25 -25.93 3.89
N THR A 2 -11.48 -26.47 2.95
CA THR A 2 -11.69 -26.20 1.51
C THR A 2 -12.79 -27.11 1.00
N ALA A 3 -13.79 -26.55 0.33
CA ALA A 3 -14.92 -27.31 -0.21
C ALA A 3 -14.49 -28.26 -1.35
N ASN A 4 -13.41 -27.93 -2.07
CA ASN A 4 -12.84 -28.75 -3.13
C ASN A 4 -11.33 -28.86 -2.98
N PHE A 5 -10.79 -30.05 -3.24
CA PHE A 5 -9.34 -30.26 -3.33
C PHE A 5 -8.83 -29.69 -4.66
N ASP A 6 -7.79 -28.86 -4.56
CA ASP A 6 -7.13 -28.25 -5.71
C ASP A 6 -5.61 -28.44 -5.55
N ALA A 7 -5.06 -29.40 -6.31
CA ALA A 7 -3.65 -29.74 -6.27
C ALA A 7 -2.76 -28.56 -6.69
N ALA A 8 -3.20 -27.74 -7.64
CA ALA A 8 -2.45 -26.57 -8.09
C ALA A 8 -2.29 -25.52 -6.98
N LYS A 9 -3.33 -25.27 -6.20
CA LYS A 9 -3.26 -24.36 -5.03
C LYS A 9 -2.33 -24.93 -3.95
N SER A 10 -2.36 -26.23 -3.70
CA SER A 10 -1.45 -26.86 -2.74
C SER A 10 0.01 -26.74 -3.18
N ALA A 11 0.30 -26.97 -4.47
CA ALA A 11 1.63 -26.78 -5.03
C ALA A 11 2.09 -25.32 -4.99
N ALA A 12 1.22 -24.38 -5.36
CA ALA A 12 1.52 -22.94 -5.28
C ALA A 12 1.82 -22.49 -3.85
N LEU A 13 1.06 -23.00 -2.86
CA LEU A 13 1.30 -22.73 -1.44
C LEU A 13 2.66 -23.27 -1.00
N ALA A 14 3.02 -24.49 -1.42
CA ALA A 14 4.33 -25.08 -1.10
C ALA A 14 5.50 -24.23 -1.63
N VAL A 15 5.42 -23.77 -2.88
CA VAL A 15 6.41 -22.84 -3.45
C VAL A 15 6.46 -21.54 -2.66
N THR A 16 5.32 -20.95 -2.35
CA THR A 16 5.25 -19.73 -1.52
C THR A 16 5.91 -19.93 -0.15
N MET A 17 5.73 -21.10 0.47
CA MET A 17 6.38 -21.39 1.76
C MET A 17 7.90 -21.54 1.64
N LEU A 18 8.43 -22.03 0.51
CA LEU A 18 9.87 -22.05 0.25
C LEU A 18 10.41 -20.62 0.11
N ASP A 19 9.74 -19.75 -0.63
CA ASP A 19 10.09 -18.33 -0.72
C ASP A 19 10.13 -17.68 0.68
N TRP A 20 9.11 -17.92 1.51
CA TRP A 20 9.06 -17.40 2.88
C TRP A 20 10.16 -17.95 3.78
N LYS A 21 10.53 -19.22 3.62
CA LYS A 21 11.64 -19.82 4.36
C LYS A 21 12.97 -19.17 4.03
N GLU A 22 13.19 -18.82 2.77
CA GLU A 22 14.44 -18.23 2.29
C GLU A 22 14.48 -16.72 2.49
N PHE A 23 13.48 -16.00 2.03
CA PHE A 23 13.48 -14.54 1.96
C PHE A 23 12.61 -13.85 3.02
N GLY A 24 11.82 -14.60 3.79
CA GLY A 24 10.76 -14.03 4.64
C GLY A 24 11.23 -12.95 5.60
N ARG A 25 12.39 -13.12 6.23
CA ARG A 25 12.95 -12.14 7.18
C ARG A 25 13.28 -10.81 6.51
N GLU A 26 13.97 -10.86 5.38
CA GLU A 26 14.36 -9.67 4.62
C GLU A 26 13.13 -9.00 4.02
N TYR A 27 12.22 -9.79 3.44
CA TYR A 27 10.99 -9.28 2.84
C TYR A 27 10.12 -8.55 3.87
N VAL A 28 9.94 -9.13 5.07
CA VAL A 28 9.18 -8.47 6.16
C VAL A 28 9.85 -7.18 6.61
N ALA A 29 11.17 -7.18 6.79
CA ALA A 29 11.91 -5.99 7.19
C ALA A 29 11.75 -4.84 6.17
N GLU A 30 11.88 -5.14 4.88
CA GLU A 30 11.69 -4.17 3.80
C GLU A 30 10.24 -3.67 3.73
N MET A 31 9.23 -4.55 3.91
CA MET A 31 7.83 -4.15 3.92
C MET A 31 7.51 -3.18 5.06
N VAL A 32 7.98 -3.48 6.28
CA VAL A 32 7.75 -2.62 7.45
C VAL A 32 8.49 -1.29 7.31
N LEU A 33 9.74 -1.32 6.86
CA LEU A 33 10.52 -0.11 6.61
C LEU A 33 9.84 0.77 5.55
N MET A 34 9.43 0.19 4.42
CA MET A 34 8.71 0.90 3.35
C MET A 34 7.39 1.49 3.85
N SER A 35 6.66 0.75 4.69
CA SER A 35 5.39 1.23 5.26
C SER A 35 5.59 2.44 6.18
N LYS A 36 6.58 2.40 7.07
CA LYS A 36 6.93 3.51 7.95
C LYS A 36 7.37 4.75 7.18
N THR A 37 8.30 4.57 6.23
CA THR A 37 8.85 5.71 5.48
C THR A 37 7.82 6.31 4.53
N LEU A 38 6.94 5.50 3.93
CA LEU A 38 5.87 6.01 3.09
C LEU A 38 4.84 6.81 3.91
N ALA A 39 4.44 6.31 5.08
CA ALA A 39 3.53 7.03 5.98
C ALA A 39 4.14 8.37 6.41
N SER A 40 5.40 8.40 6.85
CA SER A 40 6.11 9.64 7.19
C SER A 40 6.21 10.60 6.01
N SER A 41 6.54 10.09 4.82
CA SER A 41 6.61 10.94 3.62
C SER A 41 5.25 11.50 3.20
N LEU A 42 4.14 10.79 3.45
CA LEU A 42 2.79 11.31 3.20
C LEU A 42 2.42 12.44 4.17
N GLU A 43 2.84 12.36 5.43
CA GLU A 43 2.64 13.46 6.39
C GLU A 43 3.35 14.75 5.97
N GLU A 44 4.52 14.67 5.32
CA GLU A 44 5.21 15.82 4.74
C GLU A 44 4.40 16.54 3.64
N TYR A 45 3.39 15.87 3.08
CA TYR A 45 2.43 16.43 2.11
C TYR A 45 1.05 16.71 2.72
N ASP A 46 0.97 16.81 4.07
CA ASP A 46 -0.26 17.08 4.83
C ASP A 46 -1.33 15.97 4.70
N ILE A 47 -0.95 14.74 4.38
CA ILE A 47 -1.87 13.60 4.36
C ILE A 47 -2.04 13.06 5.78
N PRO A 48 -3.26 13.06 6.34
CA PRO A 48 -3.50 12.72 7.75
C PRO A 48 -3.37 11.21 7.99
N ILE A 49 -2.25 10.78 8.55
CA ILE A 49 -2.01 9.37 8.91
C ILE A 49 -2.75 9.03 10.20
N PHE A 50 -3.50 7.93 10.18
CA PHE A 50 -4.16 7.41 11.36
C PHE A 50 -3.12 6.95 12.40
N PHE A 51 -3.16 7.54 13.60
CA PHE A 51 -2.18 7.36 14.67
C PHE A 51 -0.71 7.68 14.29
N GLY A 52 -0.47 8.58 13.35
CA GLY A 52 0.87 9.00 12.94
C GLY A 52 1.76 9.42 14.12
N ALA A 53 1.22 10.18 15.08
CA ALA A 53 1.90 10.61 16.30
C ALA A 53 2.43 9.45 17.19
N LEU A 54 1.91 8.23 17.04
CA LEU A 54 2.35 7.04 17.77
C LEU A 54 3.44 6.23 17.03
N GLY A 55 4.01 6.77 15.93
CA GLY A 55 5.09 6.15 15.17
C GLY A 55 4.63 5.42 13.91
N HIS A 56 3.54 5.87 13.30
CA HIS A 56 2.96 5.41 12.04
C HIS A 56 2.48 3.95 12.08
N THR A 57 3.40 2.97 11.99
CA THR A 57 3.05 1.55 11.95
C THR A 57 4.23 0.66 12.31
N GLN A 58 3.95 -0.54 12.81
CA GLN A 58 4.91 -1.64 12.92
C GLN A 58 4.54 -2.80 11.99
N SER A 59 3.69 -2.54 11.00
CA SER A 59 3.15 -3.51 10.05
C SER A 59 3.56 -3.14 8.63
N HIS A 60 3.25 -4.03 7.69
CA HIS A 60 3.36 -3.82 6.25
C HIS A 60 2.29 -2.90 5.67
N GLN A 61 1.46 -2.31 6.52
CA GLN A 61 0.36 -1.43 6.11
C GLN A 61 0.13 -0.31 7.13
N PHE A 62 -0.49 0.76 6.67
CA PHE A 62 -0.98 1.87 7.48
C PHE A 62 -2.29 2.41 6.89
N ALA A 63 -2.92 3.31 7.61
CA ALA A 63 -4.15 3.95 7.17
C ALA A 63 -4.04 5.48 7.18
N VAL A 64 -4.79 6.09 6.28
CA VAL A 64 -5.01 7.53 6.17
C VAL A 64 -6.44 7.83 6.57
N LEU A 65 -6.67 8.91 7.30
CA LEU A 65 -8.01 9.44 7.55
C LEU A 65 -8.56 10.00 6.23
N ALA A 66 -9.75 9.56 5.82
CA ALA A 66 -10.25 9.80 4.46
C ALA A 66 -11.42 10.81 4.40
N GLU A 67 -11.75 11.47 5.52
CA GLU A 67 -12.88 12.40 5.59
C GLU A 67 -12.76 13.54 4.56
N GLU A 68 -11.60 14.17 4.46
CA GLU A 68 -11.36 15.30 3.53
C GLU A 68 -11.38 14.90 2.05
N TYR A 69 -11.24 13.60 1.74
CA TYR A 69 -11.30 13.06 0.38
C TYR A 69 -12.69 12.51 0.02
N GLY A 70 -13.69 12.78 0.87
CA GLY A 70 -15.06 12.30 0.69
C GLY A 70 -15.27 10.83 1.10
N GLY A 71 -14.32 10.25 1.81
CA GLY A 71 -14.34 8.87 2.30
C GLY A 71 -13.36 7.94 1.60
N GLY A 72 -13.11 6.79 2.22
CA GLY A 72 -12.08 5.84 1.79
C GLY A 72 -12.33 5.20 0.44
N GLN A 73 -13.58 4.87 0.12
CA GLN A 73 -13.92 4.33 -1.19
C GLN A 73 -13.80 5.39 -2.29
N GLN A 74 -14.18 6.63 -1.97
CA GLN A 74 -14.07 7.73 -2.91
C GLN A 74 -12.60 8.07 -3.18
N ALA A 75 -11.77 8.15 -2.13
CA ALA A 75 -10.33 8.33 -2.24
C ALA A 75 -9.67 7.19 -3.04
N SER A 76 -10.07 5.94 -2.80
CA SER A 76 -9.59 4.78 -3.56
C SER A 76 -9.94 4.88 -5.06
N LYS A 77 -11.17 5.32 -5.41
CA LYS A 77 -11.56 5.54 -6.81
C LYS A 77 -10.74 6.66 -7.46
N LEU A 78 -10.46 7.73 -6.71
CA LEU A 78 -9.64 8.84 -7.19
C LEU A 78 -8.21 8.39 -7.49
N LEU A 79 -7.58 7.68 -6.55
CA LEU A 79 -6.24 7.11 -6.72
C LEU A 79 -6.16 6.11 -7.87
N ARG A 80 -7.20 5.30 -8.08
CA ARG A 80 -7.27 4.34 -9.19
C ARG A 80 -7.15 5.02 -10.56
N LYS A 81 -7.70 6.22 -10.74
CA LYS A 81 -7.58 6.99 -12.00
C LYS A 81 -6.12 7.31 -12.33
N SER A 82 -5.28 7.44 -11.30
CA SER A 82 -3.84 7.65 -11.44
C SER A 82 -3.00 6.37 -11.39
N GLY A 83 -3.64 5.19 -11.34
CA GLY A 83 -2.96 3.89 -11.36
C GLY A 83 -2.54 3.35 -9.99
N PHE A 84 -3.02 3.93 -8.88
CA PHE A 84 -2.79 3.39 -7.54
C PHE A 84 -3.95 2.49 -7.09
N LEU A 85 -3.62 1.33 -6.55
CA LEU A 85 -4.60 0.39 -6.00
C LEU A 85 -4.58 0.46 -4.47
N THR A 86 -5.64 0.98 -3.92
CA THR A 86 -5.88 1.10 -2.47
C THR A 86 -7.29 0.64 -2.16
N CYS A 87 -7.67 0.55 -0.89
CA CYS A 87 -9.05 0.25 -0.51
C CYS A 87 -9.49 1.09 0.69
N GLY A 88 -10.76 1.47 0.70
CA GLY A 88 -11.40 2.04 1.88
C GLY A 88 -11.48 1.02 3.00
N ILE A 89 -11.33 1.48 4.24
CA ILE A 89 -11.50 0.68 5.48
C ILE A 89 -12.24 1.48 6.54
N GLY A 90 -12.89 0.78 7.47
CA GLY A 90 -13.40 1.37 8.71
C GLY A 90 -12.29 1.51 9.75
N LEU A 91 -12.15 2.70 10.30
CA LEU A 91 -11.24 3.01 11.41
C LEU A 91 -12.06 3.30 12.67
N PRO A 92 -11.52 3.05 13.87
CA PRO A 92 -12.19 3.30 15.14
C PRO A 92 -12.20 4.81 15.50
N VAL A 93 -12.68 5.62 14.58
CA VAL A 93 -12.93 7.05 14.72
C VAL A 93 -14.35 7.36 14.24
N LYS A 94 -14.76 8.62 14.26
CA LYS A 94 -16.10 9.04 13.80
C LYS A 94 -16.41 8.46 12.42
N GLU A 95 -17.52 7.75 12.31
CA GLU A 95 -18.02 7.20 11.06
C GLU A 95 -18.45 8.28 10.07
N LEU A 96 -18.33 8.00 8.80
CA LEU A 96 -18.89 8.81 7.72
C LEU A 96 -20.22 8.22 7.27
N GLU A 97 -21.21 9.07 7.02
CA GLU A 97 -22.59 8.65 6.74
C GLU A 97 -22.74 7.78 5.49
N LYS A 98 -21.87 7.95 4.47
CA LYS A 98 -22.02 7.31 3.14
C LYS A 98 -20.79 6.59 2.64
N ASP A 99 -19.70 6.56 3.39
CA ASP A 99 -18.45 5.91 2.98
C ASP A 99 -17.65 5.50 4.24
N LEU A 100 -16.59 4.73 4.02
CA LEU A 100 -15.62 4.36 5.05
C LEU A 100 -14.72 5.55 5.39
N ASN A 101 -14.37 5.69 6.67
CA ASN A 101 -13.63 6.84 7.17
C ASN A 101 -12.11 6.74 7.01
N GLY A 102 -11.61 5.63 6.48
CA GLY A 102 -10.19 5.37 6.28
C GLY A 102 -9.84 4.85 4.90
N LEU A 103 -8.59 5.07 4.51
CA LEU A 103 -7.98 4.56 3.29
C LEU A 103 -6.72 3.77 3.67
N ARG A 104 -6.63 2.50 3.26
CA ARG A 104 -5.52 1.61 3.58
C ARG A 104 -4.47 1.61 2.49
N PHE A 105 -3.21 1.73 2.91
CA PHE A 105 -2.03 1.50 2.09
C PHE A 105 -1.28 0.25 2.55
N GLY A 106 -0.84 -0.57 1.61
CA GLY A 106 -0.04 -1.76 1.86
C GLY A 106 1.22 -1.76 1.00
N THR A 107 2.30 -2.34 1.50
CA THR A 107 3.62 -2.30 0.87
C THR A 107 4.13 -3.63 0.32
N PRO A 108 3.50 -4.80 0.55
CA PRO A 108 4.02 -6.08 0.06
C PRO A 108 4.28 -6.09 -1.46
N GLU A 109 3.30 -5.64 -2.24
CA GLU A 109 3.41 -5.62 -3.69
C GLU A 109 4.49 -4.63 -4.18
N LEU A 110 4.61 -3.47 -3.54
CA LEU A 110 5.64 -2.49 -3.86
C LEU A 110 7.04 -3.07 -3.68
N VAL A 111 7.27 -3.71 -2.54
CA VAL A 111 8.55 -4.34 -2.20
C VAL A 111 8.82 -5.55 -3.08
N ARG A 112 7.81 -6.35 -3.39
CA ARG A 112 7.91 -7.49 -4.32
C ARG A 112 8.40 -7.06 -5.71
N TRP A 113 8.02 -5.88 -6.16
CA TRP A 113 8.50 -5.28 -7.41
C TRP A 113 9.77 -4.44 -7.26
N GLY A 114 10.44 -4.49 -6.12
CA GLY A 114 11.75 -3.87 -5.90
C GLY A 114 11.71 -2.40 -5.46
N MET A 115 10.55 -1.87 -5.06
CA MET A 115 10.52 -0.59 -4.38
C MET A 115 11.14 -0.71 -2.98
N LYS A 116 11.89 0.31 -2.59
CA LYS A 116 12.55 0.40 -1.28
C LYS A 116 12.23 1.74 -0.64
N ALA A 117 12.53 1.90 0.65
CA ALA A 117 12.29 3.10 1.44
C ALA A 117 12.72 4.41 0.73
N LYS A 118 13.86 4.41 0.02
CA LYS A 118 14.33 5.57 -0.76
C LYS A 118 13.37 6.07 -1.85
N HIS A 119 12.37 5.28 -2.22
CA HIS A 119 11.36 5.65 -3.22
C HIS A 119 10.10 6.27 -2.60
N SER A 120 10.01 6.31 -1.25
CA SER A 120 8.81 6.75 -0.52
C SER A 120 8.46 8.20 -0.79
N THR A 121 9.43 9.11 -0.81
CA THR A 121 9.18 10.55 -1.06
C THR A 121 8.53 10.77 -2.42
N LYS A 122 9.05 10.15 -3.47
CA LYS A 122 8.46 10.26 -4.82
C LYS A 122 7.08 9.60 -4.90
N LEU A 123 6.89 8.48 -4.23
CA LEU A 123 5.59 7.81 -4.18
C LEU A 123 4.57 8.67 -3.44
N ALA A 124 4.95 9.25 -2.30
CA ALA A 124 4.12 10.15 -1.51
C ALA A 124 3.73 11.40 -2.29
N GLU A 125 4.66 12.02 -3.00
CA GLU A 125 4.39 13.16 -3.88
C GLU A 125 3.29 12.84 -4.90
N LEU A 126 3.42 11.71 -5.61
CA LEU A 126 2.47 11.32 -6.64
C LEU A 126 1.10 10.95 -6.05
N VAL A 127 1.07 10.28 -4.89
CA VAL A 127 -0.17 9.96 -4.17
C VAL A 127 -0.86 11.24 -3.69
N ALA A 128 -0.12 12.18 -3.09
CA ALA A 128 -0.68 13.44 -2.61
C ALA A 128 -1.27 14.27 -3.75
N LYS A 129 -0.58 14.38 -4.89
CA LYS A 129 -1.12 15.02 -6.10
C LYS A 129 -2.42 14.36 -6.58
N ALA A 130 -2.42 13.03 -6.64
CA ALA A 130 -3.61 12.29 -7.06
C ALA A 130 -4.80 12.48 -6.11
N LEU A 131 -4.56 12.52 -4.78
CA LEU A 131 -5.60 12.80 -3.78
C LEU A 131 -6.14 14.24 -3.88
N LYS A 132 -5.32 15.19 -4.30
CA LYS A 132 -5.74 16.58 -4.59
C LYS A 132 -6.45 16.73 -5.94
N GLY A 133 -6.57 15.64 -6.71
CA GLY A 133 -7.30 15.60 -7.98
C GLY A 133 -6.43 15.78 -9.24
N ASP A 134 -5.13 15.89 -9.10
CA ASP A 134 -4.22 16.00 -10.24
C ASP A 134 -4.14 14.67 -11.02
N ASN A 135 -4.08 14.77 -12.35
CA ASN A 135 -3.86 13.60 -13.18
C ASN A 135 -2.35 13.31 -13.28
N VAL A 136 -1.90 12.30 -12.54
CA VAL A 136 -0.50 11.84 -12.55
C VAL A 136 -0.32 10.46 -13.22
N SER A 137 -1.33 9.95 -13.92
CA SER A 137 -1.35 8.59 -14.49
C SER A 137 -0.15 8.29 -15.38
N ASP A 138 0.27 9.22 -16.23
CA ASP A 138 1.42 9.04 -17.13
C ASP A 138 2.73 8.98 -16.36
N GLN A 139 2.89 9.83 -15.32
CA GLN A 139 4.06 9.83 -14.46
C GLN A 139 4.17 8.51 -13.69
N VAL A 140 3.04 8.05 -13.11
CA VAL A 140 2.96 6.78 -12.38
C VAL A 140 3.27 5.61 -13.31
N SER A 141 2.63 5.55 -14.49
CA SER A 141 2.86 4.50 -15.48
C SER A 141 4.30 4.42 -15.93
N LYS A 142 4.89 5.58 -16.28
CA LYS A 142 6.30 5.64 -16.70
C LYS A 142 7.25 5.21 -15.60
N TRP A 143 7.02 5.66 -14.37
CA TRP A 143 7.86 5.29 -13.23
C TRP A 143 7.66 3.82 -12.82
N ARG A 144 6.43 3.31 -12.81
CA ARG A 144 6.12 1.91 -12.51
C ARG A 144 6.89 0.95 -13.42
N ARG A 145 7.05 1.26 -14.69
CA ARG A 145 7.77 0.43 -15.67
C ARG A 145 9.26 0.25 -15.37
N THR A 146 9.85 1.10 -14.53
CA THR A 146 11.26 0.95 -14.11
C THR A 146 11.44 -0.20 -13.11
N PHE A 147 10.37 -0.68 -12.49
CA PHE A 147 10.34 -1.80 -11.57
C PHE A 147 9.87 -3.05 -12.34
N ASN A 148 10.77 -3.75 -12.99
CA ASN A 148 10.48 -4.83 -13.94
C ASN A 148 10.98 -6.22 -13.49
N LYS A 149 11.48 -6.32 -12.25
CA LYS A 149 11.92 -7.57 -11.65
C LYS A 149 11.09 -7.89 -10.41
N ILE A 150 10.76 -9.16 -10.25
CA ILE A 150 10.15 -9.68 -9.02
C ILE A 150 11.30 -10.06 -8.07
N HIS A 151 11.15 -9.72 -6.81
CA HIS A 151 12.10 -9.98 -5.74
C HIS A 151 11.49 -10.91 -4.69
N PHE A 152 12.33 -11.54 -3.88
CA PHE A 152 11.94 -12.44 -2.79
C PHE A 152 11.14 -13.67 -3.28
N VAL A 153 11.52 -14.19 -4.43
CA VAL A 153 11.01 -15.43 -5.05
C VAL A 153 12.19 -16.28 -5.53
N ASN A 154 12.01 -17.61 -5.52
CA ASN A 154 12.92 -18.58 -6.13
C ASN A 154 12.75 -18.66 -7.65
#